data_aee29903b68c4dd32f01308731682375
#
_entry.id   aee29903b68c4dd32f01308731682375
#
_cell.length_a   1.000
_cell.length_b   1.000
_cell.length_c   1.000
_cell.angle_alpha   90.00
_cell.angle_beta   90.00
_cell.angle_gamma   90.00
#
_symmetry.space_group_name_H-M   'P 1'
#
loop_
_entity.id
_entity.type
_entity.pdbx_description
1 polymer ?
#
loop_
_entity_poly.entity_id
_entity_poly.type
_entity_poly.pdbx_seq_one_letter_code
_entity_poly.pdbx_strand_id
1 'polypeptide(L)'
;MLSNGVGLTNIFPSLLLQRGGSIYTEDHRATLLHEPVANAAFRMWTDFYTQYDYELYKDDFTRFRTGEMPVIITSYGMYTRLEGTAPEIAGKWSMHLLPGTEQEDGTVNHTSAANGSAAVMLADCENPEACWKFLKWWVSEETQELYARDIEADLGVLGRHTTANKEAFSVSNWSIHDQRMLDEQWKWVYELPEIPGGYYVSRNLDNAFRAVVLSNEDPRESLFYWTSSTNEEILRKREEMGLE
;
A
#
# COMPACT_ATOMS: atom_id res chain seq x y z
N MET A 1 14.16 5.90 1.59
CA MET A 1 14.33 5.05 0.41
C MET A 1 13.10 4.19 0.25
N LEU A 2 12.68 3.94 -0.97
CA LEU A 2 11.45 3.23 -1.26
C LEU A 2 11.63 1.73 -1.03
N SER A 3 10.65 1.05 -0.44
CA SER A 3 10.69 -0.40 -0.26
C SER A 3 10.64 -1.13 -1.62
N ASN A 4 11.14 -2.36 -1.64
CA ASN A 4 11.27 -3.19 -2.84
C ASN A 4 9.94 -3.64 -3.49
N GLY A 5 8.82 -3.02 -3.12
CA GLY A 5 7.53 -3.35 -3.67
C GLY A 5 7.41 -2.89 -5.11
N VAL A 6 7.28 -3.81 -6.04
CA VAL A 6 6.87 -3.56 -7.41
C VAL A 6 5.39 -3.89 -7.51
N GLY A 7 4.63 -3.06 -8.23
CA GLY A 7 3.18 -3.22 -8.33
C GLY A 7 2.38 -2.15 -7.58
N LEU A 8 1.06 -2.38 -7.42
CA LEU A 8 0.14 -1.42 -6.82
C LEU A 8 0.35 -1.18 -5.31
N THR A 9 1.20 -1.98 -4.66
CA THR A 9 1.54 -1.84 -3.24
C THR A 9 2.76 -0.97 -2.98
N ASN A 10 3.38 -0.45 -4.02
CA ASN A 10 4.55 0.43 -3.91
C ASN A 10 4.16 1.90 -3.79
N ILE A 11 5.14 2.78 -3.84
CA ILE A 11 4.95 4.22 -3.68
C ILE A 11 4.22 4.89 -4.87
N PHE A 12 4.22 4.29 -6.08
CA PHE A 12 3.65 4.92 -7.28
C PHE A 12 2.18 5.31 -7.12
N PRO A 13 1.26 4.45 -6.62
CA PRO A 13 -0.13 4.85 -6.42
C PRO A 13 -0.26 6.05 -5.48
N SER A 14 0.55 6.12 -4.42
CA SER A 14 0.55 7.28 -3.51
C SER A 14 1.01 8.54 -4.23
N LEU A 15 2.07 8.47 -5.03
CA LEU A 15 2.55 9.60 -5.83
C LEU A 15 1.51 10.09 -6.86
N LEU A 16 0.74 9.16 -7.43
CA LEU A 16 -0.34 9.47 -8.37
C LEU A 16 -1.52 10.15 -7.66
N LEU A 17 -2.01 9.54 -6.57
CA LEU A 17 -3.14 10.04 -5.79
C LEU A 17 -2.85 11.41 -5.17
N GLN A 18 -1.64 11.63 -4.66
CA GLN A 18 -1.20 12.91 -4.13
C GLN A 18 -1.22 14.05 -5.16
N ARG A 19 -1.17 13.74 -6.45
CA ARG A 19 -1.26 14.67 -7.58
C ARG A 19 -2.66 14.80 -8.16
N GLY A 20 -3.68 14.23 -7.49
CA GLY A 20 -5.06 14.24 -7.95
C GLY A 20 -5.36 13.27 -9.10
N GLY A 21 -4.44 12.35 -9.39
CA GLY A 21 -4.68 11.28 -10.37
C GLY A 21 -5.45 10.10 -9.78
N SER A 22 -5.90 9.19 -10.64
CA SER A 22 -6.55 7.93 -10.27
C SER A 22 -5.97 6.78 -11.09
N ILE A 23 -6.00 5.57 -10.53
CA ILE A 23 -5.61 4.34 -11.25
C ILE A 23 -6.68 3.98 -12.29
N TYR A 24 -7.96 4.11 -11.94
CA TYR A 24 -9.09 3.67 -12.74
C TYR A 24 -10.03 4.82 -13.10
N THR A 25 -10.79 4.62 -14.17
CA THR A 25 -11.98 5.41 -14.49
C THR A 25 -13.04 5.26 -13.40
N GLU A 26 -13.98 6.21 -13.27
CA GLU A 26 -15.06 6.16 -12.27
C GLU A 26 -15.94 4.90 -12.40
N ASP A 27 -16.15 4.42 -13.61
CA ASP A 27 -16.91 3.20 -13.89
C ASP A 27 -16.08 1.90 -13.78
N HIS A 28 -14.80 2.01 -13.41
CA HIS A 28 -13.87 0.90 -13.24
C HIS A 28 -13.71 0.00 -14.49
N ARG A 29 -13.87 0.57 -15.69
CA ARG A 29 -13.77 -0.16 -16.97
C ARG A 29 -12.41 -0.05 -17.64
N ALA A 30 -11.60 0.87 -17.22
CA ALA A 30 -10.25 1.08 -17.75
C ALA A 30 -9.34 1.72 -16.72
N THR A 31 -8.03 1.72 -16.98
CA THR A 31 -7.06 2.49 -16.21
C THR A 31 -6.85 3.86 -16.81
N LEU A 32 -6.46 4.82 -15.97
CA LEU A 32 -6.08 6.19 -16.34
C LEU A 32 -4.55 6.38 -16.37
N LEU A 33 -3.78 5.31 -16.46
CA LEU A 33 -2.31 5.35 -16.39
C LEU A 33 -1.66 6.01 -17.63
N HIS A 34 -2.42 6.25 -18.69
CA HIS A 34 -1.96 7.02 -19.86
C HIS A 34 -2.08 8.55 -19.69
N GLU A 35 -2.75 9.02 -18.66
CA GLU A 35 -2.95 10.43 -18.38
C GLU A 35 -1.63 11.16 -18.01
N PRO A 36 -1.52 12.48 -18.32
CA PRO A 36 -0.32 13.25 -18.00
C PRO A 36 0.10 13.19 -16.54
N VAL A 37 -0.87 13.20 -15.60
CA VAL A 37 -0.61 13.12 -14.16
C VAL A 37 0.00 11.77 -13.77
N ALA A 38 -0.47 10.68 -14.37
CA ALA A 38 0.10 9.34 -14.14
C ALA A 38 1.53 9.25 -14.69
N ASN A 39 1.77 9.85 -15.86
CA ASN A 39 3.10 9.91 -16.46
C ASN A 39 4.09 10.69 -15.58
N ALA A 40 3.67 11.83 -15.02
CA ALA A 40 4.49 12.62 -14.11
C ALA A 40 4.82 11.84 -12.81
N ALA A 41 3.84 11.16 -12.24
CA ALA A 41 4.05 10.32 -11.06
C ALA A 41 4.97 9.12 -11.36
N PHE A 42 4.78 8.48 -12.52
CA PHE A 42 5.59 7.34 -12.95
C PHE A 42 7.04 7.74 -13.22
N ARG A 43 7.26 8.86 -13.91
CA ARG A 43 8.60 9.42 -14.11
C ARG A 43 9.28 9.73 -12.79
N MET A 44 8.60 10.40 -11.86
CA MET A 44 9.16 10.66 -10.54
C MET A 44 9.58 9.37 -9.83
N TRP A 45 8.77 8.31 -9.92
CA TRP A 45 9.11 7.02 -9.32
C TRP A 45 10.34 6.37 -9.98
N THR A 46 10.40 6.35 -11.32
CA THR A 46 11.54 5.76 -12.04
C THR A 46 12.82 6.59 -11.88
N ASP A 47 12.73 7.92 -11.73
CA ASP A 47 13.86 8.81 -11.53
C ASP A 47 14.65 8.50 -10.25
N PHE A 48 14.04 7.95 -9.22
CA PHE A 48 14.78 7.48 -8.04
C PHE A 48 15.87 6.46 -8.41
N TYR A 49 15.64 5.67 -9.43
CA TYR A 49 16.55 4.60 -9.85
C TYR A 49 17.43 5.02 -11.04
N THR A 50 16.91 5.82 -11.97
CA THR A 50 17.60 6.20 -13.20
C THR A 50 18.39 7.49 -13.07
N GLN A 51 17.98 8.42 -12.21
CA GLN A 51 18.65 9.73 -12.01
C GLN A 51 19.40 9.81 -10.69
N TYR A 52 18.85 9.21 -9.62
CA TYR A 52 19.41 9.27 -8.28
C TYR A 52 20.17 7.99 -7.89
N ASP A 53 20.30 7.04 -8.81
CA ASP A 53 21.08 5.81 -8.66
C ASP A 53 20.71 4.97 -7.41
N TYR A 54 19.41 4.95 -7.09
CA TYR A 54 18.95 4.09 -6.01
C TYR A 54 19.00 2.62 -6.45
N GLU A 55 19.58 1.77 -5.60
CA GLU A 55 19.63 0.34 -5.87
C GLU A 55 18.21 -0.28 -5.85
N LEU A 56 17.92 -1.13 -6.83
CA LEU A 56 16.62 -1.75 -7.01
C LEU A 56 16.27 -2.74 -5.89
N TYR A 57 17.25 -3.50 -5.41
CA TYR A 57 17.06 -4.54 -4.40
C TYR A 57 17.91 -4.25 -3.18
N LYS A 58 17.26 -4.00 -2.05
CA LYS A 58 17.92 -3.70 -0.78
C LYS A 58 17.21 -4.36 0.39
N ASP A 59 17.97 -4.75 1.39
CA ASP A 59 17.43 -5.09 2.70
C ASP A 59 17.23 -3.80 3.53
N ASP A 60 16.05 -3.22 3.41
CA ASP A 60 15.66 -1.98 4.08
C ASP A 60 15.80 -2.09 5.60
N PHE A 61 15.44 -3.24 6.16
CA PHE A 61 15.52 -3.47 7.60
C PHE A 61 16.97 -3.42 8.10
N THR A 62 17.86 -4.18 7.48
CA THR A 62 19.27 -4.21 7.91
C THR A 62 19.94 -2.85 7.74
N ARG A 63 19.72 -2.19 6.60
CA ARG A 63 20.35 -0.90 6.31
C ARG A 63 19.80 0.24 7.18
N PHE A 64 18.52 0.23 7.51
CA PHE A 64 17.95 1.17 8.47
C PHE A 64 18.53 0.93 9.86
N ARG A 65 18.54 -0.32 10.31
CA ARG A 65 19.08 -0.73 11.60
C ARG A 65 20.55 -0.35 11.78
N THR A 66 21.37 -0.46 10.73
CA THR A 66 22.80 -0.08 10.76
C THR A 66 23.06 1.40 10.55
N GLY A 67 22.03 2.20 10.27
CA GLY A 67 22.15 3.64 9.99
C GLY A 67 22.63 3.97 8.57
N GLU A 68 22.80 2.98 7.71
CA GLU A 68 23.15 3.18 6.29
C GLU A 68 22.01 3.87 5.51
N MET A 69 20.76 3.58 5.87
CA MET A 69 19.55 4.22 5.36
C MET A 69 18.82 4.95 6.49
N PRO A 70 19.05 6.26 6.69
CA PRO A 70 18.47 6.99 7.82
C PRO A 70 16.95 7.26 7.66
N VAL A 71 16.40 7.08 6.47
CA VAL A 71 14.96 7.24 6.16
C VAL A 71 14.49 6.11 5.26
N ILE A 72 13.39 5.46 5.63
CA ILE A 72 12.70 4.45 4.80
C ILE A 72 11.22 4.78 4.69
N ILE A 73 10.61 4.45 3.55
CA ILE A 73 9.16 4.44 3.36
C ILE A 73 8.72 2.98 3.30
N THR A 74 7.86 2.59 4.23
CA THR A 74 7.48 1.20 4.40
C THR A 74 6.11 1.07 5.08
N SER A 75 5.56 -0.14 5.17
CA SER A 75 4.37 -0.40 5.95
C SER A 75 4.66 -0.34 7.46
N TYR A 76 3.65 -0.09 8.27
CA TYR A 76 3.84 -0.08 9.73
C TYR A 76 4.12 -1.47 10.35
N GLY A 77 4.02 -2.56 9.60
CA GLY A 77 4.59 -3.84 9.99
C GLY A 77 6.11 -3.80 10.18
N MET A 78 6.81 -2.86 9.54
CA MET A 78 8.23 -2.62 9.83
C MET A 78 8.45 -2.11 11.25
N TYR A 79 7.51 -1.34 11.82
CA TYR A 79 7.56 -0.89 13.20
C TYR A 79 7.71 -2.07 14.16
N THR A 80 6.80 -3.05 14.08
CA THR A 80 6.82 -4.21 14.97
C THR A 80 8.11 -5.04 14.80
N ARG A 81 8.61 -5.12 13.57
CA ARG A 81 9.87 -5.79 13.29
C ARG A 81 11.06 -5.06 13.90
N LEU A 82 11.14 -3.73 13.80
CA LEU A 82 12.21 -2.92 14.40
C LEU A 82 12.17 -3.00 15.93
N GLU A 83 11.00 -2.80 16.54
CA GLU A 83 10.83 -2.88 17.99
C GLU A 83 11.20 -4.27 18.54
N GLY A 84 10.82 -5.34 17.83
CA GLY A 84 11.04 -6.71 18.29
C GLY A 84 12.42 -7.27 18.01
N THR A 85 13.13 -6.78 16.97
CA THR A 85 14.37 -7.46 16.51
C THR A 85 15.55 -6.52 16.28
N ALA A 86 15.44 -5.22 16.63
CA ALA A 86 16.52 -4.24 16.50
C ALA A 86 16.74 -3.44 17.81
N PRO A 87 17.02 -4.09 18.96
CA PRO A 87 17.12 -3.42 20.27
C PRO A 87 18.25 -2.38 20.31
N GLU A 88 19.27 -2.48 19.46
CA GLU A 88 20.41 -1.55 19.40
C GLU A 88 20.03 -0.15 18.91
N ILE A 89 18.89 0.00 18.21
CA ILE A 89 18.35 1.28 17.76
C ILE A 89 17.07 1.68 18.50
N ALA A 90 16.70 0.97 19.56
CA ALA A 90 15.52 1.32 20.36
C ALA A 90 15.57 2.77 20.83
N GLY A 91 14.51 3.52 20.60
CA GLY A 91 14.40 4.95 20.95
C GLY A 91 15.24 5.90 20.11
N LYS A 92 15.90 5.43 19.03
CA LYS A 92 16.73 6.26 18.14
C LYS A 92 16.06 6.57 16.79
N TRP A 93 14.83 6.17 16.61
CA TRP A 93 14.03 6.39 15.41
C TRP A 93 12.59 6.76 15.76
N SER A 94 11.86 7.28 14.82
CA SER A 94 10.46 7.65 14.96
C SER A 94 9.70 7.46 13.66
N MET A 95 8.39 7.27 13.77
CA MET A 95 7.46 7.17 12.65
C MET A 95 6.88 8.55 12.33
N HIS A 96 6.74 8.84 11.04
CA HIS A 96 6.18 10.09 10.52
C HIS A 96 5.17 9.79 9.42
N LEU A 97 4.37 10.79 9.06
CA LEU A 97 3.49 10.73 7.91
C LEU A 97 4.28 10.44 6.63
N LEU A 98 3.64 9.75 5.70
CA LEU A 98 4.20 9.64 4.35
C LEU A 98 4.47 11.04 3.80
N PRO A 99 5.66 11.32 3.23
CA PRO A 99 5.92 12.58 2.56
C PRO A 99 4.83 12.87 1.51
N GLY A 100 4.24 14.06 1.60
CA GLY A 100 3.14 14.47 0.75
C GLY A 100 3.59 15.34 -0.42
N THR A 101 2.63 15.67 -1.29
CA THR A 101 2.80 16.61 -2.38
C THR A 101 2.08 17.92 -2.03
N GLU A 102 2.80 19.06 -2.08
CA GLU A 102 2.20 20.38 -1.90
C GLU A 102 1.23 20.69 -3.05
N GLN A 103 0.06 21.19 -2.68
CA GLN A 103 -1.01 21.57 -3.59
C GLN A 103 -0.94 23.06 -3.92
N GLU A 104 -1.69 23.53 -4.92
CA GLU A 104 -1.72 24.92 -5.33
C GLU A 104 -2.16 25.90 -4.22
N ASP A 105 -2.98 25.43 -3.28
CA ASP A 105 -3.45 26.21 -2.12
C ASP A 105 -2.47 26.20 -0.93
N GLY A 106 -1.30 25.58 -1.08
CA GLY A 106 -0.28 25.45 -0.03
C GLY A 106 -0.55 24.33 0.97
N THR A 107 -1.62 23.55 0.84
CA THR A 107 -1.85 22.34 1.65
C THR A 107 -0.95 21.21 1.18
N VAL A 108 -0.64 20.27 2.07
CA VAL A 108 0.15 19.08 1.72
C VAL A 108 -0.76 17.86 1.71
N ASN A 109 -0.85 17.21 0.56
CA ASN A 109 -1.61 15.98 0.38
C ASN A 109 -0.73 14.77 0.72
N HIS A 110 -1.03 14.09 1.84
CA HIS A 110 -0.32 12.92 2.35
C HIS A 110 -0.97 11.59 1.95
N THR A 111 -1.79 11.57 0.90
CA THR A 111 -2.52 10.36 0.48
C THR A 111 -1.56 9.19 0.29
N SER A 112 -1.90 8.09 0.92
CA SER A 112 -1.22 6.80 0.85
C SER A 112 -2.16 5.76 0.29
N ALA A 113 -1.75 5.08 -0.77
CA ALA A 113 -2.44 3.87 -1.18
C ALA A 113 -2.24 2.78 -0.13
N ALA A 114 -3.31 2.04 0.17
CA ALA A 114 -3.27 0.94 1.13
C ALA A 114 -3.96 -0.29 0.58
N ASN A 115 -3.59 -1.43 1.15
CA ASN A 115 -4.27 -2.70 0.95
C ASN A 115 -4.86 -3.16 2.28
N GLY A 116 -6.08 -3.66 2.22
CA GLY A 116 -6.73 -4.33 3.34
C GLY A 116 -6.81 -5.84 3.14
N SER A 117 -7.07 -6.56 4.23
CA SER A 117 -7.48 -7.96 4.17
C SER A 117 -8.96 -8.05 4.50
N ALA A 118 -9.71 -8.79 3.68
CA ALA A 118 -11.13 -9.01 3.90
C ALA A 118 -11.40 -10.49 4.22
N ALA A 119 -12.30 -10.73 5.17
CA ALA A 119 -12.87 -12.04 5.37
C ALA A 119 -14.12 -12.19 4.49
N VAL A 120 -14.16 -13.21 3.65
CA VAL A 120 -15.23 -13.41 2.68
C VAL A 120 -15.96 -14.74 2.91
N MET A 121 -17.26 -14.76 2.60
CA MET A 121 -18.07 -15.96 2.57
C MET A 121 -18.26 -16.38 1.11
N LEU A 122 -17.95 -17.65 0.81
CA LEU A 122 -18.13 -18.19 -0.54
C LEU A 122 -19.62 -18.44 -0.82
N ALA A 123 -19.99 -18.38 -2.11
CA ALA A 123 -21.38 -18.54 -2.54
C ALA A 123 -21.96 -19.95 -2.25
N ASP A 124 -21.10 -20.96 -2.20
CA ASP A 124 -21.44 -22.36 -1.91
C ASP A 124 -21.33 -22.73 -0.42
N CYS A 125 -21.26 -21.72 0.48
CA CYS A 125 -21.25 -21.97 1.92
C CYS A 125 -22.51 -22.72 2.36
N GLU A 126 -22.35 -23.90 2.98
CA GLU A 126 -23.46 -24.75 3.39
C GLU A 126 -24.32 -24.13 4.50
N ASN A 127 -23.76 -23.25 5.33
CA ASN A 127 -24.45 -22.57 6.42
C ASN A 127 -24.17 -21.06 6.44
N PRO A 128 -24.78 -20.28 5.52
CA PRO A 128 -24.52 -18.84 5.40
C PRO A 128 -24.80 -18.05 6.69
N GLU A 129 -25.81 -18.47 7.46
CA GLU A 129 -26.17 -17.79 8.72
C GLU A 129 -25.07 -17.93 9.77
N ALA A 130 -24.50 -19.11 9.94
CA ALA A 130 -23.40 -19.36 10.86
C ALA A 130 -22.12 -18.66 10.39
N CYS A 131 -21.81 -18.73 9.09
CA CYS A 131 -20.68 -18.00 8.51
C CYS A 131 -20.80 -16.49 8.75
N TRP A 132 -21.99 -15.92 8.55
CA TRP A 132 -22.21 -14.50 8.79
C TRP A 132 -22.09 -14.10 10.26
N LYS A 133 -22.54 -14.95 11.19
CA LYS A 133 -22.32 -14.75 12.63
C LYS A 133 -20.82 -14.72 12.97
N PHE A 134 -20.05 -15.66 12.39
CA PHE A 134 -18.60 -15.70 12.57
C PHE A 134 -17.92 -14.44 12.02
N LEU A 135 -18.25 -14.00 10.81
CA LEU A 135 -17.67 -12.79 10.22
C LEU A 135 -17.96 -11.56 11.08
N LYS A 136 -19.21 -11.38 11.54
CA LYS A 136 -19.56 -10.26 12.44
C LYS A 136 -18.82 -10.32 13.76
N TRP A 137 -18.69 -11.52 14.34
CA TRP A 137 -17.92 -11.71 15.57
C TRP A 137 -16.45 -11.38 15.34
N TRP A 138 -15.84 -11.87 14.27
CA TRP A 138 -14.43 -11.63 13.97
C TRP A 138 -14.08 -10.14 13.84
N VAL A 139 -14.92 -9.35 13.18
CA VAL A 139 -14.64 -7.92 12.96
C VAL A 139 -15.13 -7.02 14.10
N SER A 140 -15.75 -7.58 15.14
CA SER A 140 -16.23 -6.78 16.28
C SER A 140 -15.07 -6.19 17.09
N GLU A 141 -15.31 -5.02 17.67
CA GLU A 141 -14.36 -4.33 18.56
C GLU A 141 -13.83 -5.27 19.63
N GLU A 142 -14.71 -5.89 20.40
CA GLU A 142 -14.37 -6.80 21.51
C GLU A 142 -13.45 -7.94 21.07
N THR A 143 -13.74 -8.57 19.92
CA THR A 143 -12.92 -9.67 19.41
C THR A 143 -11.56 -9.19 18.92
N GLN A 144 -11.50 -8.06 18.24
CA GLN A 144 -10.26 -7.49 17.74
C GLN A 144 -9.34 -7.01 18.88
N GLU A 145 -9.91 -6.43 19.95
CA GLU A 145 -9.17 -6.07 21.16
C GLU A 145 -8.62 -7.30 21.88
N LEU A 146 -9.49 -8.30 22.08
CA LEU A 146 -9.10 -9.54 22.77
C LEU A 146 -7.99 -10.25 21.99
N TYR A 147 -8.15 -10.40 20.69
CA TYR A 147 -7.15 -11.03 19.82
C TYR A 147 -5.82 -10.26 19.83
N ALA A 148 -5.86 -8.93 19.70
CA ALA A 148 -4.66 -8.10 19.71
C ALA A 148 -3.91 -8.22 21.04
N ARG A 149 -4.63 -8.17 22.16
CA ARG A 149 -4.05 -8.32 23.51
C ARG A 149 -3.43 -9.69 23.72
N ASP A 150 -4.15 -10.75 23.38
CA ASP A 150 -3.71 -12.11 23.66
C ASP A 150 -2.52 -12.51 22.80
N ILE A 151 -2.51 -12.16 21.50
CA ILE A 151 -1.37 -12.46 20.64
C ILE A 151 -0.12 -11.63 21.00
N GLU A 152 -0.29 -10.38 21.44
CA GLU A 152 0.84 -9.57 21.91
C GLU A 152 1.36 -10.06 23.28
N ALA A 153 0.48 -10.57 24.15
CA ALA A 153 0.90 -11.20 25.42
C ALA A 153 1.76 -12.44 25.20
N ASP A 154 1.45 -13.24 24.16
CA ASP A 154 2.18 -14.47 23.85
C ASP A 154 3.49 -14.21 23.06
N LEU A 155 3.48 -13.30 22.10
CA LEU A 155 4.58 -13.09 21.16
C LEU A 155 5.35 -11.77 21.36
N GLY A 156 4.95 -10.98 22.37
CA GLY A 156 5.47 -9.64 22.57
C GLY A 156 5.11 -8.71 21.41
N VAL A 157 5.89 -7.66 21.22
CA VAL A 157 5.64 -6.64 20.20
C VAL A 157 5.56 -7.22 18.76
N LEU A 158 6.19 -8.35 18.50
CA LEU A 158 6.10 -9.04 17.19
C LEU A 158 4.70 -9.56 16.91
N GLY A 159 3.91 -9.85 17.94
CA GLY A 159 2.50 -10.24 17.83
C GLY A 159 1.55 -9.05 17.73
N ARG A 160 2.02 -7.80 17.75
CA ARG A 160 1.14 -6.63 17.71
C ARG A 160 0.27 -6.63 16.46
N HIS A 161 -1.02 -6.79 16.68
CA HIS A 161 -2.00 -6.92 15.61
C HIS A 161 -2.33 -5.55 15.00
N THR A 162 -2.39 -5.54 13.67
CA THR A 162 -2.71 -4.36 12.88
C THR A 162 -4.17 -4.42 12.44
N THR A 163 -5.08 -4.11 13.38
CA THR A 163 -6.52 -4.15 13.11
C THR A 163 -6.99 -2.98 12.25
N ALA A 164 -7.98 -3.22 11.38
CA ALA A 164 -8.72 -2.17 10.67
C ALA A 164 -9.91 -1.62 11.50
N ASN A 165 -10.21 -2.22 12.65
CA ASN A 165 -11.21 -1.72 13.57
C ASN A 165 -10.62 -0.54 14.37
N LYS A 166 -11.17 0.67 14.17
CA LYS A 166 -10.62 1.91 14.74
C LYS A 166 -10.74 1.96 16.27
N GLU A 167 -11.84 1.43 16.79
CA GLU A 167 -12.11 1.36 18.22
C GLU A 167 -11.08 0.45 18.88
N ALA A 168 -10.91 -0.77 18.37
CA ALA A 168 -9.91 -1.71 18.85
C ALA A 168 -8.47 -1.19 18.70
N PHE A 169 -8.18 -0.46 17.62
CA PHE A 169 -6.87 0.18 17.43
C PHE A 169 -6.59 1.22 18.53
N SER A 170 -7.60 2.00 18.94
CA SER A 170 -7.44 3.10 19.90
C SER A 170 -6.97 2.64 21.28
N VAL A 171 -7.21 1.39 21.66
CA VAL A 171 -6.82 0.78 22.95
C VAL A 171 -5.61 -0.15 22.85
N SER A 172 -5.01 -0.28 21.67
CA SER A 172 -3.83 -1.12 21.46
C SER A 172 -2.54 -0.47 22.02
N ASN A 173 -1.50 -1.28 22.26
CA ASN A 173 -0.27 -0.88 22.96
C ASN A 173 0.71 -0.02 22.11
N TRP A 174 0.20 0.94 21.34
CA TRP A 174 1.04 1.91 20.67
C TRP A 174 1.52 3.00 21.64
N SER A 175 2.70 3.57 21.40
CA SER A 175 3.07 4.80 22.10
C SER A 175 2.08 5.91 21.70
N ILE A 176 1.86 6.88 22.59
CA ILE A 176 0.97 8.03 22.30
C ILE A 176 1.40 8.77 21.04
N HIS A 177 2.72 8.87 20.81
CA HIS A 177 3.26 9.51 19.62
C HIS A 177 2.93 8.72 18.36
N ASP A 178 3.21 7.43 18.33
CA ASP A 178 3.01 6.57 17.18
C ASP A 178 1.53 6.38 16.85
N GLN A 179 0.69 6.24 17.87
CA GLN A 179 -0.76 6.21 17.68
C GLN A 179 -1.27 7.47 16.99
N ARG A 180 -0.83 8.66 17.44
CA ARG A 180 -1.21 9.92 16.79
C ARG A 180 -0.74 10.01 15.34
N MET A 181 0.46 9.51 15.04
CA MET A 181 0.96 9.47 13.67
C MET A 181 0.14 8.54 12.77
N LEU A 182 -0.24 7.36 13.28
CA LEU A 182 -1.10 6.43 12.56
C LEU A 182 -2.52 6.97 12.38
N ASP A 183 -3.12 7.55 13.42
CA ASP A 183 -4.45 8.19 13.35
C ASP A 183 -4.47 9.32 12.32
N GLU A 184 -3.40 10.11 12.25
CA GLU A 184 -3.29 11.17 11.25
C GLU A 184 -3.10 10.60 9.84
N GLN A 185 -2.23 9.61 9.66
CA GLN A 185 -2.03 8.96 8.36
C GLN A 185 -3.29 8.28 7.85
N TRP A 186 -4.12 7.69 8.73
CA TRP A 186 -5.36 7.03 8.34
C TRP A 186 -6.41 7.96 7.73
N LYS A 187 -6.33 9.25 7.97
CA LYS A 187 -7.18 10.25 7.28
C LYS A 187 -6.86 10.38 5.79
N TRP A 188 -5.63 9.97 5.43
CA TRP A 188 -5.06 10.05 4.09
C TRP A 188 -4.98 8.69 3.38
N VAL A 189 -5.53 7.64 3.98
CA VAL A 189 -5.50 6.30 3.37
C VAL A 189 -6.57 6.19 2.30
N TYR A 190 -6.17 5.67 1.14
CA TYR A 190 -7.04 5.36 0.02
C TYR A 190 -6.85 3.90 -0.37
N GLU A 191 -7.92 3.11 -0.31
CA GLU A 191 -7.92 1.73 -0.77
C GLU A 191 -8.18 1.68 -2.27
N LEU A 192 -7.30 1.00 -3.01
CA LEU A 192 -7.47 0.83 -4.45
C LEU A 192 -8.56 -0.20 -4.72
N PRO A 193 -9.54 0.09 -5.59
CA PRO A 193 -10.60 -0.86 -5.91
C PRO A 193 -10.05 -2.13 -6.56
N GLU A 194 -10.57 -3.27 -6.12
CA GLU A 194 -10.35 -4.55 -6.82
C GLU A 194 -11.38 -4.68 -7.96
N ILE A 195 -10.89 -4.84 -9.18
CA ILE A 195 -11.71 -4.92 -10.39
C ILE A 195 -11.40 -6.19 -11.20
N PRO A 196 -12.33 -6.66 -12.04
CA PRO A 196 -12.04 -7.74 -12.99
C PRO A 196 -10.83 -7.39 -13.86
N GLY A 197 -9.82 -8.25 -13.88
CA GLY A 197 -8.56 -8.00 -14.58
C GLY A 197 -7.59 -7.06 -13.85
N GLY A 198 -7.93 -6.54 -12.67
CA GLY A 198 -7.09 -5.60 -11.90
C GLY A 198 -5.68 -6.11 -11.57
N TYR A 199 -5.52 -7.42 -11.44
CA TYR A 199 -4.18 -8.02 -11.23
C TYR A 199 -3.20 -7.72 -12.38
N TYR A 200 -3.69 -7.46 -13.59
CA TYR A 200 -2.85 -7.02 -14.71
C TYR A 200 -2.30 -5.62 -14.52
N VAL A 201 -3.03 -4.75 -13.82
CA VAL A 201 -2.56 -3.39 -13.53
C VAL A 201 -1.24 -3.46 -12.74
N SER A 202 -1.22 -4.22 -11.65
CA SER A 202 0.00 -4.40 -10.85
C SER A 202 1.14 -5.02 -11.67
N ARG A 203 0.85 -6.09 -12.39
CA ARG A 203 1.83 -6.80 -13.23
C ARG A 203 2.41 -5.92 -14.34
N ASN A 204 1.55 -5.21 -15.07
CA ASN A 204 2.00 -4.41 -16.21
C ASN A 204 2.66 -3.09 -15.77
N LEU A 205 2.27 -2.55 -14.63
CA LEU A 205 3.00 -1.45 -14.00
C LEU A 205 4.43 -1.87 -13.60
N ASP A 206 4.60 -3.10 -13.07
CA ASP A 206 5.92 -3.68 -12.83
C ASP A 206 6.74 -3.84 -14.12
N ASN A 207 6.11 -4.34 -15.17
CA ASN A 207 6.77 -4.48 -16.47
C ASN A 207 7.22 -3.14 -17.02
N ALA A 208 6.36 -2.11 -16.99
CA ALA A 208 6.71 -0.75 -17.39
C ALA A 208 7.90 -0.20 -16.58
N PHE A 209 7.85 -0.37 -15.26
CA PHE A 209 8.92 0.06 -14.38
C PHE A 209 10.26 -0.63 -14.73
N ARG A 210 10.25 -1.95 -14.91
CA ARG A 210 11.45 -2.72 -15.28
C ARG A 210 12.00 -2.33 -16.65
N ALA A 211 11.13 -2.07 -17.63
CA ALA A 211 11.54 -1.62 -18.94
C ALA A 211 12.33 -0.30 -18.86
N VAL A 212 11.87 0.63 -18.02
CA VAL A 212 12.58 1.90 -17.81
C VAL A 212 13.86 1.70 -17.00
N VAL A 213 13.80 1.04 -15.86
CA VAL A 213 14.92 1.00 -14.91
C VAL A 213 16.01 0.03 -15.34
N LEU A 214 15.66 -1.10 -15.96
CA LEU A 214 16.63 -2.14 -16.36
C LEU A 214 17.02 -2.05 -17.84
N SER A 215 16.11 -1.57 -18.70
CA SER A 215 16.35 -1.51 -20.15
C SER A 215 16.51 -0.10 -20.69
N ASN A 216 16.41 0.92 -19.82
CA ASN A 216 16.54 2.34 -20.17
C ASN A 216 15.56 2.80 -21.27
N GLU A 217 14.34 2.25 -21.24
CA GLU A 217 13.27 2.70 -22.14
C GLU A 217 12.70 4.05 -21.69
N ASP A 218 12.03 4.75 -22.62
CA ASP A 218 11.33 5.99 -22.28
C ASP A 218 10.17 5.73 -21.33
N PRO A 219 10.07 6.42 -20.18
CA PRO A 219 9.03 6.18 -19.19
C PRO A 219 7.60 6.34 -19.71
N ARG A 220 7.38 7.32 -20.62
CA ARG A 220 6.07 7.59 -21.17
C ARG A 220 5.65 6.50 -22.16
N GLU A 221 6.56 6.08 -23.03
CA GLU A 221 6.29 5.03 -24.02
C GLU A 221 6.05 3.69 -23.35
N SER A 222 6.89 3.33 -22.36
CA SER A 222 6.72 2.10 -21.59
C SER A 222 5.39 2.09 -20.83
N LEU A 223 5.05 3.17 -20.12
CA LEU A 223 3.79 3.23 -19.38
C LEU A 223 2.58 3.14 -20.33
N PHE A 224 2.62 3.84 -21.46
CA PHE A 224 1.56 3.80 -22.46
C PHE A 224 1.35 2.39 -23.04
N TYR A 225 2.43 1.73 -23.43
CA TYR A 225 2.38 0.38 -23.99
C TYR A 225 1.73 -0.62 -23.01
N TRP A 226 2.20 -0.65 -21.78
CA TRP A 226 1.69 -1.58 -20.77
C TRP A 226 0.28 -1.23 -20.28
N THR A 227 -0.09 0.04 -20.30
CA THR A 227 -1.47 0.50 -20.00
C THR A 227 -2.45 -0.01 -21.07
N SER A 228 -2.09 0.05 -22.34
CA SER A 228 -2.94 -0.46 -23.43
C SER A 228 -3.22 -1.95 -23.25
N SER A 229 -2.18 -2.76 -23.01
CA SER A 229 -2.31 -4.19 -22.73
C SER A 229 -3.17 -4.47 -21.47
N THR A 230 -3.07 -3.63 -20.46
CA THR A 230 -3.88 -3.74 -19.24
C THR A 230 -5.36 -3.50 -19.54
N ASN A 231 -5.68 -2.47 -20.30
CA ASN A 231 -7.06 -2.12 -20.64
C ASN A 231 -7.74 -3.19 -21.50
N GLU A 232 -7.01 -3.78 -22.44
CA GLU A 232 -7.49 -4.94 -23.21
C GLU A 232 -7.86 -6.11 -22.29
N GLU A 233 -7.03 -6.40 -21.30
CA GLU A 233 -7.26 -7.50 -20.37
C GLU A 233 -8.43 -7.22 -19.40
N ILE A 234 -8.59 -5.99 -18.94
CA ILE A 234 -9.75 -5.59 -18.11
C ILE A 234 -11.05 -5.82 -18.92
N LEU A 235 -11.10 -5.37 -20.17
CA LEU A 235 -12.27 -5.58 -21.03
C LEU A 235 -12.55 -7.07 -21.25
N ARG A 236 -11.54 -7.85 -21.58
CA ARG A 236 -11.68 -9.30 -21.77
C ARG A 236 -12.22 -10.00 -20.51
N LYS A 237 -11.72 -9.63 -19.31
CA LYS A 237 -12.20 -10.22 -18.06
C LYS A 237 -13.63 -9.82 -17.73
N ARG A 238 -14.02 -8.59 -18.02
CA ARG A 238 -15.40 -8.15 -17.85
C ARG A 238 -16.36 -8.94 -18.75
N GLU A 239 -15.99 -9.14 -20.03
CA GLU A 239 -16.75 -9.98 -20.96
C GLU A 239 -16.87 -11.42 -20.48
N GLU A 240 -15.78 -12.05 -20.02
CA GLU A 240 -15.79 -13.41 -19.46
C GLU A 240 -16.73 -13.55 -18.24
N MET A 241 -16.88 -12.47 -17.45
CA MET A 241 -17.76 -12.44 -16.28
C MET A 241 -19.19 -11.96 -16.59
N GLY A 242 -19.50 -11.65 -17.85
CA GLY A 242 -20.79 -11.13 -18.27
C GLY A 242 -21.10 -9.72 -17.74
N LEU A 243 -20.06 -8.94 -17.48
CA LEU A 243 -20.16 -7.54 -17.02
C LEU A 243 -19.99 -6.61 -18.23
N GLU A 244 -21.08 -6.02 -18.68
CA GLU A 244 -21.07 -5.03 -19.78
C GLU A 244 -20.46 -3.68 -19.34
#